data_e05b026c94a98830f76f32fbd367f679
#
_entry.id   e05b026c94a98830f76f32fbd367f679
#
_cell.length_a   1.000
_cell.length_b   1.000
_cell.length_c   1.000
_cell.angle_alpha   90.00
_cell.angle_beta   90.00
_cell.angle_gamma   90.00
#
_symmetry.space_group_name_H-M   'P 1'
#
loop_
_entity.id
_entity.type
_entity.pdbx_description
1 polymer ?
#
loop_
_entity_poly.entity_id
_entity_poly.type
_entity_poly.pdbx_seq_one_letter_code
_entity_poly.pdbx_strand_id
1 'polypeptide(L)'
;MCIRDSGSLAYICDLAKQDGNKVYISGSGADEIFSDYGFGGVKKYQHSNFGGLFPDDLTTIFPWASFYGSSQETYIAKEEHVAGSFGIETRYPYLDKYVVQEFLSLTPELKNAKYKSVLFNYLTENNYPFCENEKIGF
;
A
#
# COMPACT_ATOMS: atom_id res chain seq x y z
N MET A 1 5.86 -15.92 -4.48
CA MET A 1 5.34 -15.01 -5.54
C MET A 1 4.14 -15.70 -6.19
N CYS A 2 2.98 -15.06 -6.20
CA CYS A 2 1.79 -15.66 -6.81
C CYS A 2 1.82 -15.47 -8.33
N ILE A 3 1.84 -16.56 -9.07
CA ILE A 3 1.88 -16.54 -10.55
C ILE A 3 0.65 -15.82 -11.12
N ARG A 4 -0.50 -15.94 -10.44
CA ARG A 4 -1.74 -15.26 -10.85
C ARG A 4 -1.60 -13.74 -10.86
N ASP A 5 -1.02 -13.15 -9.80
CA ASP A 5 -0.88 -11.71 -9.67
C ASP A 5 0.08 -11.14 -10.73
N SER A 6 1.18 -11.86 -10.98
CA SER A 6 2.15 -11.46 -12.01
C SER A 6 1.55 -11.56 -13.43
N GLY A 7 0.72 -12.57 -13.68
CA GLY A 7 0.04 -12.74 -14.96
C GLY A 7 -0.97 -11.63 -15.23
N SER A 8 -1.77 -11.24 -14.24
CA SER A 8 -2.73 -10.15 -14.36
C SER A 8 -2.04 -8.80 -14.62
N LEU A 9 -0.95 -8.53 -13.88
CA LEU A 9 -0.17 -7.32 -14.07
C LEU A 9 0.50 -7.28 -15.45
N ALA A 10 1.06 -8.41 -15.90
CA ALA A 10 1.66 -8.51 -17.23
C ALA A 10 0.64 -8.21 -18.33
N TYR A 11 -0.59 -8.73 -18.20
CA TYR A 11 -1.66 -8.44 -19.14
C TYR A 11 -2.02 -6.94 -19.19
N ILE A 12 -2.13 -6.30 -18.03
CA ILE A 12 -2.38 -4.85 -17.92
C ILE A 12 -1.23 -4.05 -18.56
N CYS A 13 0.02 -4.44 -18.29
CA CYS A 13 1.19 -3.80 -18.87
C CYS A 13 1.26 -3.97 -20.39
N ASP A 14 0.86 -5.13 -20.91
CA ASP A 14 0.80 -5.36 -22.37
C ASP A 14 -0.22 -4.43 -23.02
N LEU A 15 -1.43 -4.30 -22.46
CA LEU A 15 -2.46 -3.39 -22.94
C LEU A 15 -1.97 -1.93 -22.88
N ALA A 16 -1.41 -1.53 -21.73
CA ALA A 16 -0.88 -0.18 -21.55
C ALA A 16 0.22 0.17 -22.57
N LYS A 17 1.09 -0.79 -22.87
CA LYS A 17 2.11 -0.65 -23.91
C LYS A 17 1.51 -0.49 -25.32
N GLN A 18 0.48 -1.27 -25.65
CA GLN A 18 -0.22 -1.16 -26.94
C GLN A 18 -0.87 0.24 -27.09
N ASP A 19 -1.38 0.80 -25.99
CA ASP A 19 -1.95 2.16 -25.95
C ASP A 19 -0.88 3.27 -25.89
N GLY A 20 0.40 2.92 -25.89
CA GLY A 20 1.52 3.86 -25.85
C GLY A 20 1.82 4.46 -24.48
N ASN A 21 1.22 3.93 -23.41
CA ASN A 21 1.50 4.36 -22.03
C ASN A 21 2.90 3.90 -21.60
N LYS A 22 3.61 4.78 -20.91
CA LYS A 22 4.98 4.51 -20.43
C LYS A 22 5.12 4.56 -18.91
N VAL A 23 4.08 4.99 -18.22
CA VAL A 23 4.08 5.12 -16.76
C VAL A 23 2.86 4.40 -16.18
N TYR A 24 3.11 3.61 -15.15
CA TYR A 24 2.10 2.94 -14.34
C TYR A 24 2.13 3.51 -12.92
N ILE A 25 0.99 3.90 -12.38
CA ILE A 25 0.86 4.39 -11.01
C ILE A 25 0.27 3.27 -10.17
N SER A 26 1.05 2.79 -9.20
CA SER A 26 0.68 1.69 -8.31
C SER A 26 0.13 2.18 -6.98
N GLY A 27 -0.82 1.41 -6.43
CA GLY A 27 -1.30 1.55 -5.05
C GLY A 27 -0.43 0.86 -4.01
N SER A 28 0.64 0.17 -4.43
CA SER A 28 1.55 -0.53 -3.51
C SER A 28 2.22 0.43 -2.53
N GLY A 29 2.40 -0.02 -1.30
CA GLY A 29 2.90 0.77 -0.19
C GLY A 29 1.81 1.27 0.77
N ALA A 30 0.56 1.38 0.33
CA ALA A 30 -0.52 1.88 1.17
C ALA A 30 -0.79 0.97 2.38
N ASP A 31 -0.91 -0.34 2.19
CA ASP A 31 -1.10 -1.30 3.28
C ASP A 31 0.11 -1.33 4.21
N GLU A 32 1.28 -1.31 3.65
CA GLU A 32 2.56 -1.43 4.34
C GLU A 32 2.86 -0.22 5.23
N ILE A 33 2.45 0.98 4.81
CA ILE A 33 2.70 2.23 5.53
C ILE A 33 1.54 2.58 6.47
N PHE A 34 0.28 2.50 5.99
CA PHE A 34 -0.85 3.09 6.71
C PHE A 34 -1.65 2.12 7.57
N SER A 35 -1.41 0.79 7.47
CA SER A 35 -2.25 -0.17 8.18
C SER A 35 -1.59 -1.47 8.62
N ASP A 36 -0.39 -1.80 8.16
CA ASP A 36 0.29 -3.06 8.45
C ASP A 36 -0.60 -4.30 8.22
N TYR A 37 -1.40 -4.31 7.17
CA TYR A 37 -2.30 -5.42 6.81
C TYR A 37 -3.34 -5.80 7.89
N GLY A 38 -3.47 -5.01 8.95
CA GLY A 38 -4.53 -5.19 9.94
C GLY A 38 -5.88 -4.70 9.43
N PHE A 39 -6.96 -5.25 9.93
CA PHE A 39 -8.30 -4.71 9.75
C PHE A 39 -8.99 -4.57 11.11
N GLY A 40 -9.43 -3.36 11.44
CA GLY A 40 -10.01 -3.07 12.74
C GLY A 40 -9.06 -3.38 13.91
N GLY A 41 -7.77 -3.23 13.72
CA GLY A 41 -6.74 -3.56 14.71
C GLY A 41 -6.45 -5.07 14.86
N VAL A 42 -7.03 -5.91 14.00
CA VAL A 42 -6.81 -7.36 14.05
C VAL A 42 -5.73 -7.75 13.04
N LYS A 43 -4.66 -8.38 13.52
CA LYS A 43 -3.60 -8.93 12.68
C LYS A 43 -4.15 -10.08 11.84
N LYS A 44 -4.08 -9.94 10.52
CA LYS A 44 -4.55 -10.97 9.58
C LYS A 44 -3.43 -11.72 8.89
N TYR A 45 -2.25 -11.12 8.79
CA TYR A 45 -1.12 -11.67 8.05
C TYR A 45 0.07 -11.90 8.96
N GLN A 46 0.78 -12.98 8.73
CA GLN A 46 1.91 -13.40 9.57
C GLN A 46 3.10 -12.42 9.55
N HIS A 47 3.22 -11.62 8.51
CA HIS A 47 4.28 -10.61 8.39
C HIS A 47 3.95 -9.29 9.13
N SER A 48 2.72 -9.12 9.58
CA SER A 48 2.36 -8.00 10.47
C SER A 48 2.93 -8.25 11.87
N ASN A 49 3.60 -7.27 12.45
CA ASN A 49 4.30 -7.41 13.72
C ASN A 49 3.73 -6.58 14.88
N PHE A 50 2.75 -5.72 14.65
CA PHE A 50 2.14 -4.92 15.70
C PHE A 50 0.59 -4.96 15.74
N GLY A 51 -0.03 -5.80 14.92
CA GLY A 51 -1.48 -6.04 14.95
C GLY A 51 -2.34 -4.95 14.28
N GLY A 52 -1.72 -4.00 13.60
CA GLY A 52 -2.41 -2.95 12.84
C GLY A 52 -2.84 -1.72 13.64
N LEU A 53 -2.49 -1.65 14.93
CA LEU A 53 -2.66 -0.45 15.78
C LEU A 53 -1.32 0.20 16.07
N PHE A 54 -1.22 1.49 15.80
CA PHE A 54 -0.02 2.28 16.05
C PHE A 54 0.07 2.66 17.53
N PRO A 55 1.22 2.42 18.20
CA PRO A 55 1.42 2.79 19.60
C PRO A 55 1.67 4.29 19.76
N ASP A 56 1.57 4.77 21.00
CA ASP A 56 1.89 6.15 21.36
C ASP A 56 3.36 6.50 21.06
N ASP A 57 4.26 5.58 21.37
CA ASP A 57 5.67 5.69 21.01
C ASP A 57 5.97 4.85 19.76
N LEU A 58 5.97 5.50 18.63
CA LEU A 58 6.23 4.86 17.33
C LEU A 58 7.63 4.22 17.25
N THR A 59 8.59 4.68 18.06
CA THR A 59 9.96 4.12 18.07
C THR A 59 10.01 2.67 18.53
N THR A 60 8.97 2.22 19.23
CA THR A 60 8.85 0.82 19.70
C THR A 60 8.58 -0.18 18.58
N ILE A 61 8.06 0.29 17.45
CA ILE A 61 7.73 -0.56 16.30
C ILE A 61 8.42 -0.14 15.01
N PHE A 62 8.92 1.08 14.92
CA PHE A 62 9.52 1.61 13.70
C PHE A 62 10.97 1.11 13.52
N PRO A 63 11.34 0.64 12.31
CA PRO A 63 10.43 0.29 11.21
C PRO A 63 9.78 -1.08 11.43
N TRP A 64 8.49 -1.18 11.21
CA TRP A 64 7.80 -2.48 11.28
C TRP A 64 8.09 -3.35 10.06
N ALA A 65 7.80 -4.65 10.15
CA ALA A 65 8.24 -5.64 9.17
C ALA A 65 7.82 -5.32 7.74
N SER A 66 6.61 -4.78 7.53
CA SER A 66 6.11 -4.45 6.19
C SER A 66 6.47 -3.04 5.70
N PHE A 67 7.11 -2.20 6.53
CA PHE A 67 7.38 -0.79 6.21
C PHE A 67 8.25 -0.61 4.96
N TYR A 68 9.36 -1.34 4.83
CA TYR A 68 10.21 -1.32 3.64
C TYR A 68 10.94 -2.63 3.35
N GLY A 69 10.72 -3.64 4.12
CA GLY A 69 11.19 -5.00 3.88
C GLY A 69 10.01 -5.94 3.62
N SER A 70 10.25 -7.24 3.63
CA SER A 70 9.21 -8.25 3.60
C SER A 70 8.25 -8.11 2.40
N SER A 71 6.96 -7.95 2.67
CA SER A 71 5.93 -7.86 1.64
C SER A 71 6.08 -6.66 0.73
N GLN A 72 6.43 -5.48 1.25
CA GLN A 72 6.63 -4.29 0.43
C GLN A 72 7.75 -4.51 -0.61
N GLU A 73 8.90 -4.98 -0.16
CA GLU A 73 10.02 -5.27 -1.07
C GLU A 73 9.62 -6.28 -2.15
N THR A 74 8.94 -7.36 -1.75
CA THR A 74 8.51 -8.40 -2.68
C THR A 74 7.49 -7.88 -3.70
N TYR A 75 6.54 -7.04 -3.28
CA TYR A 75 5.53 -6.50 -4.19
C TYR A 75 6.11 -5.48 -5.15
N ILE A 76 6.94 -4.56 -4.67
CA ILE A 76 7.60 -3.57 -5.51
C ILE A 76 8.52 -4.26 -6.52
N ALA A 77 9.37 -5.19 -6.09
CA ALA A 77 10.24 -5.93 -6.99
C ALA A 77 9.46 -6.67 -8.08
N LYS A 78 8.31 -7.26 -7.74
CA LYS A 78 7.42 -7.90 -8.72
C LYS A 78 6.90 -6.89 -9.75
N GLU A 79 6.38 -5.75 -9.28
CA GLU A 79 5.82 -4.73 -10.17
C GLU A 79 6.88 -4.13 -11.08
N GLU A 80 8.06 -3.79 -10.54
CA GLU A 80 9.19 -3.26 -11.29
C GLU A 80 9.66 -4.24 -12.37
N HIS A 81 9.82 -5.51 -12.04
CA HIS A 81 10.25 -6.52 -13.00
C HIS A 81 9.21 -6.75 -14.09
N VAL A 82 7.93 -6.83 -13.73
CA VAL A 82 6.87 -7.06 -14.72
C VAL A 82 6.70 -5.83 -15.61
N ALA A 83 6.46 -4.65 -15.04
CA ALA A 83 6.26 -3.42 -15.82
C ALA A 83 7.49 -3.07 -16.66
N GLY A 84 8.70 -3.21 -16.10
CA GLY A 84 9.95 -2.99 -16.79
C GLY A 84 10.16 -3.89 -17.99
N SER A 85 9.69 -5.15 -17.95
CA SER A 85 9.74 -6.06 -19.10
C SER A 85 8.91 -5.59 -20.29
N PHE A 86 7.92 -4.74 -20.06
CA PHE A 86 7.12 -4.07 -21.10
C PHE A 86 7.63 -2.66 -21.45
N GLY A 87 8.68 -2.19 -20.78
CA GLY A 87 9.22 -0.83 -20.95
C GLY A 87 8.35 0.25 -20.30
N ILE A 88 7.65 -0.11 -19.22
CA ILE A 88 6.78 0.78 -18.44
C ILE A 88 7.48 1.10 -17.12
N GLU A 89 7.55 2.38 -16.78
CA GLU A 89 8.04 2.87 -15.49
C GLU A 89 6.93 2.80 -14.44
N THR A 90 7.20 2.20 -13.27
CA THR A 90 6.26 2.15 -12.17
C THR A 90 6.53 3.30 -11.19
N ARG A 91 5.46 3.89 -10.65
CA ARG A 91 5.53 4.94 -9.62
C ARG A 91 4.61 4.62 -8.47
N TYR A 92 5.07 4.96 -7.26
CA TYR A 92 4.45 4.58 -5.98
C TYR A 92 4.14 5.84 -5.14
N PRO A 93 3.01 6.54 -5.38
CA PRO A 93 2.70 7.78 -4.66
C PRO A 93 2.63 7.62 -3.13
N TYR A 94 2.20 6.46 -2.63
CA TYR A 94 2.16 6.18 -1.19
C TYR A 94 3.54 6.02 -0.54
N LEU A 95 4.58 5.81 -1.33
CA LEU A 95 5.96 5.71 -0.86
C LEU A 95 6.73 7.02 -1.04
N ASP A 96 6.06 8.10 -1.47
CA ASP A 96 6.70 9.42 -1.49
C ASP A 96 7.14 9.80 -0.07
N LYS A 97 8.39 10.26 0.04
CA LYS A 97 9.00 10.54 1.34
C LYS A 97 8.22 11.57 2.16
N TYR A 98 7.59 12.54 1.53
CA TYR A 98 6.80 13.55 2.24
C TYR A 98 5.47 12.98 2.71
N VAL A 99 4.80 12.16 1.89
CA VAL A 99 3.57 11.46 2.28
C VAL A 99 3.83 10.54 3.47
N VAL A 100 4.89 9.76 3.43
CA VAL A 100 5.30 8.87 4.53
C VAL A 100 5.63 9.68 5.78
N GLN A 101 6.38 10.77 5.65
CA GLN A 101 6.80 11.59 6.79
C GLN A 101 5.61 12.29 7.47
N GLU A 102 4.70 12.83 6.69
CA GLU A 102 3.46 13.41 7.20
C GLU A 102 2.62 12.37 7.95
N PHE A 103 2.47 11.18 7.39
CA PHE A 103 1.77 10.09 8.07
C PHE A 103 2.45 9.70 9.39
N LEU A 104 3.77 9.55 9.41
CA LEU A 104 4.50 9.21 10.63
C LEU A 104 4.34 10.27 11.73
N SER A 105 4.18 11.53 11.35
CA SER A 105 4.01 12.66 12.25
C SER A 105 2.61 12.76 12.90
N LEU A 106 1.62 12.03 12.37
CA LEU A 106 0.28 12.02 12.93
C LEU A 106 0.26 11.40 14.34
N THR A 107 -0.70 11.82 15.16
CA THR A 107 -0.91 11.18 16.45
C THR A 107 -1.49 9.76 16.33
N PRO A 108 -1.29 8.89 17.31
CA PRO A 108 -1.86 7.53 17.29
C PRO A 108 -3.38 7.53 17.15
N GLU A 109 -4.07 8.50 17.77
CA GLU A 109 -5.54 8.61 17.67
C GLU A 109 -5.98 8.82 16.22
N LEU A 110 -5.28 9.65 15.45
CA LEU A 110 -5.59 9.88 14.04
C LEU A 110 -5.25 8.67 13.19
N LYS A 111 -4.12 8.01 13.45
CA LYS A 111 -3.73 6.79 12.73
C LYS A 111 -4.69 5.63 12.97
N ASN A 112 -5.18 5.50 14.22
CA ASN A 112 -5.99 4.36 14.68
C ASN A 112 -7.50 4.60 14.61
N ALA A 113 -7.96 5.80 14.24
CA ALA A 113 -9.38 6.15 14.25
C ALA A 113 -10.23 5.17 13.42
N LYS A 114 -9.71 4.72 12.29
CA LYS A 114 -10.29 3.69 11.41
C LYS A 114 -9.19 2.94 10.68
N TYR A 115 -9.56 1.85 10.02
CA TYR A 115 -8.66 1.18 9.09
C TYR A 115 -8.25 2.14 7.96
N LYS A 116 -6.95 2.38 7.80
CA LYS A 116 -6.41 3.37 6.85
C LYS A 116 -7.07 4.75 7.01
N SER A 117 -7.18 5.23 8.24
CA SER A 117 -7.98 6.40 8.62
C SER A 117 -7.72 7.64 7.74
N VAL A 118 -6.47 7.88 7.38
CA VAL A 118 -6.08 9.02 6.53
C VAL A 118 -6.73 8.93 5.15
N LEU A 119 -6.67 7.76 4.52
CA LEU A 119 -7.28 7.52 3.22
C LEU A 119 -8.80 7.57 3.32
N PHE A 120 -9.37 6.95 4.36
CA PHE A 120 -10.80 6.98 4.62
C PHE A 120 -11.34 8.40 4.72
N ASN A 121 -10.72 9.23 5.54
CA ASN A 121 -11.13 10.62 5.74
C ASN A 121 -11.03 11.42 4.44
N TYR A 122 -9.89 11.31 3.73
CA TYR A 122 -9.69 12.00 2.47
C TYR A 122 -10.74 11.61 1.41
N LEU A 123 -11.03 10.33 1.24
CA LEU A 123 -12.02 9.85 0.29
C LEU A 123 -13.43 10.34 0.65
N THR A 124 -13.78 10.32 1.94
CA THR A 124 -15.07 10.80 2.43
C THR A 124 -15.25 12.30 2.21
N GLU A 125 -14.25 13.10 2.61
CA GLU A 125 -14.32 14.57 2.51
C GLU A 125 -14.40 15.05 1.05
N ASN A 126 -13.80 14.31 0.13
CA ASN A 126 -13.79 14.63 -1.29
C ASN A 126 -14.86 13.90 -2.11
N ASN A 127 -15.77 13.16 -1.46
CA ASN A 127 -16.84 12.39 -2.10
C ASN A 127 -16.33 11.41 -3.16
N TYR A 128 -15.15 10.82 -2.97
CA TYR A 128 -14.67 9.76 -3.85
C TYR A 128 -15.41 8.44 -3.57
N PRO A 129 -15.77 7.68 -4.61
CA PRO A 129 -16.43 6.39 -4.42
C PRO A 129 -15.48 5.37 -3.81
N PHE A 130 -15.89 4.72 -2.73
CA PHE A 130 -15.19 3.57 -2.13
C PHE A 130 -16.18 2.70 -1.35
N CYS A 131 -15.84 1.44 -1.14
CA CYS A 131 -16.65 0.52 -0.34
C CYS A 131 -16.23 0.60 1.13
N GLU A 132 -17.09 1.20 1.96
CA GLU A 132 -16.85 1.24 3.40
C GLU A 132 -16.99 -0.17 4.00
N ASN A 133 -16.07 -0.55 4.87
CA ASN A 133 -16.05 -1.84 5.58
C ASN A 133 -15.91 -3.09 4.69
N GLU A 134 -15.65 -2.95 3.42
CA GLU A 134 -15.40 -4.06 2.52
C GLU A 134 -13.98 -3.98 1.97
N LYS A 135 -13.19 -5.04 2.22
CA LYS A 135 -11.89 -5.17 1.59
C LYS A 135 -12.05 -5.92 0.28
N ILE A 136 -12.08 -5.17 -0.81
CA ILE A 136 -12.00 -5.74 -2.16
C ILE A 136 -10.52 -5.90 -2.48
N GLY A 137 -10.02 -7.13 -2.45
CA GLY A 137 -8.65 -7.48 -2.80
C GLY A 137 -8.59 -8.29 -4.08
N PHE A 138 -7.41 -8.33 -4.66
CA PHE A 138 -7.12 -9.23 -5.78
C PHE A 138 -6.91 -10.66 -5.29
#